data_6c20b472d4339e0d5b4fe5e74bd0a280
#
_entry.id   6c20b472d4339e0d5b4fe5e74bd0a280
#
_cell.length_a   1.000
_cell.length_b   1.000
_cell.length_c   1.000
_cell.angle_alpha   90.00
_cell.angle_beta   90.00
_cell.angle_gamma   90.00
#
_symmetry.space_group_name_H-M   'P 1'
#
loop_
_entity.id
_entity.type
_entity.pdbx_description
1 polymer ?
#
loop_
_entity_poly.entity_id
_entity_poly.type
_entity_poly.pdbx_seq_one_letter_code
_entity_poly.pdbx_strand_id
1 'polypeptide(L)'
;MDADVSREQDRVDAEASREQPGTEAERTGLMLVELSNAMVRIYKDSFGRGPTKVRTSYADPDVIVCTLEKSLTHAERTMAASGDHKELRDLRTYFQYLSRDEFVGAVEQITGRRVRAFVSGIDTELDVSSELFYLQPR
;
A
#
# COMPACT_ATOMS: atom_id res chain seq x y z
N MET A 1 -48.27 11.45 18.55
CA MET A 1 -47.89 11.56 17.14
C MET A 1 -46.47 12.17 16.99
N ASP A 2 -46.18 13.24 17.69
CA ASP A 2 -44.85 13.89 17.60
C ASP A 2 -43.69 13.00 18.11
N ALA A 3 -43.98 12.11 19.10
CA ALA A 3 -43.01 11.20 19.65
C ALA A 3 -42.52 10.14 18.63
N ASP A 4 -43.39 9.67 17.73
CA ASP A 4 -43.05 8.67 16.72
C ASP A 4 -42.19 9.28 15.62
N VAL A 5 -42.45 10.51 15.20
CA VAL A 5 -41.68 11.25 14.21
C VAL A 5 -40.25 11.52 14.73
N SER A 6 -40.13 11.91 16.01
CA SER A 6 -38.82 12.12 16.64
C SER A 6 -37.98 10.85 16.72
N ARG A 7 -38.58 9.71 17.05
CA ARG A 7 -37.89 8.42 17.13
C ARG A 7 -37.40 7.95 15.76
N GLU A 8 -38.21 8.15 14.73
CA GLU A 8 -37.82 7.81 13.37
C GLU A 8 -36.63 8.66 12.90
N GLN A 9 -36.63 9.98 13.19
CA GLN A 9 -35.55 10.87 12.86
C GLN A 9 -34.26 10.48 13.58
N ASP A 10 -34.33 10.16 14.88
CA ASP A 10 -33.19 9.71 15.66
C ASP A 10 -32.58 8.43 15.10
N ARG A 11 -33.40 7.50 14.61
CA ARG A 11 -32.95 6.27 14.00
C ARG A 11 -32.24 6.52 12.67
N VAL A 12 -32.78 7.36 11.81
CA VAL A 12 -32.21 7.73 10.52
C VAL A 12 -30.86 8.41 10.73
N ASP A 13 -30.77 9.33 11.68
CA ASP A 13 -29.53 10.03 12.00
C ASP A 13 -28.47 9.06 12.55
N ALA A 14 -28.86 8.11 13.37
CA ALA A 14 -27.95 7.09 13.91
C ALA A 14 -27.44 6.15 12.82
N GLU A 15 -28.28 5.75 11.86
CA GLU A 15 -27.88 4.92 10.72
C GLU A 15 -26.91 5.68 9.80
N ALA A 16 -27.19 6.94 9.48
CA ALA A 16 -26.33 7.79 8.67
C ALA A 16 -24.97 7.95 9.33
N SER A 17 -24.91 8.11 10.65
CA SER A 17 -23.65 8.22 11.40
C SER A 17 -22.83 6.94 11.36
N ARG A 18 -23.47 5.76 11.32
CA ARG A 18 -22.76 4.49 11.24
C ARG A 18 -22.14 4.23 9.87
N GLU A 19 -22.73 4.77 8.81
CA GLU A 19 -22.25 4.60 7.44
C GLU A 19 -21.04 5.48 7.12
N GLN A 20 -20.82 6.53 7.90
CA GLN A 20 -19.71 7.45 7.71
C GLN A 20 -18.49 7.02 8.52
N PRO A 21 -17.26 7.14 7.93
CA PRO A 21 -16.05 6.96 8.72
C PRO A 21 -16.06 7.92 9.91
N GLY A 22 -15.83 7.40 11.12
CA GLY A 22 -16.00 8.16 12.35
C GLY A 22 -15.00 9.31 12.52
N THR A 23 -13.70 9.04 12.30
CA THR A 23 -12.64 10.02 12.54
C THR A 23 -11.67 10.07 11.37
N GLU A 24 -10.87 11.14 11.33
CA GLU A 24 -9.78 11.26 10.37
C GLU A 24 -8.76 10.11 10.53
N ALA A 25 -8.45 9.74 11.77
CA ALA A 25 -7.54 8.62 12.05
C ALA A 25 -8.10 7.30 11.52
N GLU A 26 -9.40 7.06 11.66
CA GLU A 26 -10.04 5.85 11.12
C GLU A 26 -10.01 5.83 9.60
N ARG A 27 -10.30 6.96 8.96
CA ARG A 27 -10.23 7.10 7.50
C ARG A 27 -8.82 6.86 6.98
N THR A 28 -7.82 7.42 7.66
CA THR A 28 -6.41 7.21 7.32
C THR A 28 -6.04 5.74 7.45
N GLY A 29 -6.46 5.07 8.53
CA GLY A 29 -6.21 3.65 8.73
C GLY A 29 -6.80 2.80 7.61
N LEU A 30 -8.03 3.05 7.20
CA LEU A 30 -8.68 2.35 6.10
C LEU A 30 -7.96 2.59 4.77
N MET A 31 -7.52 3.80 4.52
CA MET A 31 -6.78 4.18 3.33
C MET A 31 -5.44 3.43 3.27
N LEU A 32 -4.72 3.33 4.38
CA LEU A 32 -3.44 2.62 4.45
C LEU A 32 -3.62 1.11 4.19
N VAL A 33 -4.70 0.51 4.68
CA VAL A 33 -5.05 -0.88 4.36
C VAL A 33 -5.34 -1.04 2.87
N GLU A 34 -6.08 -0.13 2.28
CA GLU A 34 -6.38 -0.14 0.84
C GLU A 34 -5.10 -0.04 0.01
N LEU A 35 -4.16 0.82 0.43
CA LEU A 35 -2.84 0.93 -0.19
C LEU A 35 -2.06 -0.39 -0.10
N SER A 36 -2.03 -1.02 1.07
CA SER A 36 -1.38 -2.33 1.25
C SER A 36 -1.95 -3.37 0.29
N ASN A 37 -3.27 -3.43 0.16
CA ASN A 37 -3.94 -4.37 -0.74
C ASN A 37 -3.57 -4.09 -2.20
N ALA A 38 -3.48 -2.83 -2.60
CA ALA A 38 -3.07 -2.45 -3.94
C ALA A 38 -1.62 -2.89 -4.24
N MET A 39 -0.72 -2.69 -3.29
CA MET A 39 0.68 -3.09 -3.43
C MET A 39 0.82 -4.61 -3.59
N VAL A 40 0.06 -5.38 -2.81
CA VAL A 40 0.04 -6.86 -2.92
C VAL A 40 -0.42 -7.28 -4.32
N ARG A 41 -1.47 -6.67 -4.85
CA ARG A 41 -1.96 -6.97 -6.21
C ARG A 41 -0.90 -6.70 -7.27
N ILE A 42 -0.23 -5.54 -7.18
CA ILE A 42 0.80 -5.16 -8.15
C ILE A 42 1.98 -6.14 -8.09
N TYR A 43 2.43 -6.50 -6.89
CA TYR A 43 3.49 -7.50 -6.72
C TYR A 43 3.09 -8.85 -7.30
N LYS A 44 1.87 -9.29 -7.02
CA LYS A 44 1.36 -10.57 -7.54
C LYS A 44 1.31 -10.57 -9.06
N ASP A 45 0.85 -9.49 -9.66
CA ASP A 45 0.76 -9.36 -11.11
C ASP A 45 2.15 -9.28 -11.76
N SER A 46 3.08 -8.56 -11.12
CA SER A 46 4.43 -8.36 -11.66
C SER A 46 5.34 -9.58 -11.50
N PHE A 47 5.23 -10.30 -10.36
CA PHE A 47 6.14 -11.39 -10.02
C PHE A 47 5.47 -12.77 -9.96
N GLY A 48 4.15 -12.85 -10.18
CA GLY A 48 3.39 -14.09 -10.08
C GLY A 48 3.13 -14.55 -8.66
N ARG A 49 3.59 -13.76 -7.67
CA ARG A 49 3.45 -14.08 -6.26
C ARG A 49 3.43 -12.78 -5.44
N GLY A 50 2.49 -12.69 -4.50
CA GLY A 50 2.45 -11.57 -3.54
C GLY A 50 3.32 -11.83 -2.30
N PRO A 51 3.61 -10.80 -1.52
CA PRO A 51 4.31 -10.94 -0.25
C PRO A 51 3.43 -11.63 0.78
N THR A 52 4.05 -12.23 1.81
CA THR A 52 3.32 -12.81 2.94
C THR A 52 3.06 -11.80 4.04
N LYS A 53 3.78 -10.68 4.03
CA LYS A 53 3.59 -9.60 5.00
C LYS A 53 3.70 -8.27 4.28
N VAL A 54 2.74 -7.39 4.52
CA VAL A 54 2.71 -6.03 3.95
C VAL A 54 2.26 -5.05 5.01
N ARG A 55 2.87 -3.88 5.03
CA ARG A 55 2.47 -2.79 5.90
C ARG A 55 2.71 -1.45 5.23
N THR A 56 1.71 -0.58 5.28
CA THR A 56 1.80 0.78 4.74
C THR A 56 1.58 1.77 5.89
N SER A 57 2.42 2.79 5.93
CA SER A 57 2.33 3.83 6.95
C SER A 57 2.87 5.16 6.41
N TYR A 58 2.52 6.24 7.09
CA TYR A 58 3.17 7.52 6.86
C TYR A 58 4.48 7.57 7.64
N ALA A 59 5.59 7.80 6.94
CA ALA A 59 6.88 8.05 7.58
C ALA A 59 7.01 9.53 7.97
N ASP A 60 6.27 10.38 7.28
CA ASP A 60 6.20 11.83 7.46
C ASP A 60 4.85 12.26 6.84
N PRO A 61 4.31 13.45 7.13
CA PRO A 61 3.05 13.89 6.50
C PRO A 61 3.01 13.82 4.99
N ASP A 62 4.16 13.98 4.33
CA ASP A 62 4.27 13.94 2.88
C ASP A 62 5.06 12.74 2.36
N VAL A 63 5.21 11.69 3.17
CA VAL A 63 5.93 10.46 2.79
C VAL A 63 5.15 9.23 3.22
N ILE A 64 4.85 8.36 2.25
CA ILE A 64 4.25 7.05 2.51
C ILE A 64 5.29 5.98 2.25
N VAL A 65 5.39 5.01 3.15
CA VAL A 65 6.24 3.84 3.00
C VAL A 65 5.39 2.57 3.06
N CYS A 66 5.62 1.68 2.09
CA CYS A 66 5.05 0.35 2.10
C CYS A 66 6.21 -0.66 2.21
N THR A 67 6.16 -1.50 3.23
CA THR A 67 7.13 -2.58 3.42
C THR A 67 6.47 -3.91 3.09
N LEU A 68 7.21 -4.77 2.37
CA LEU A 68 6.70 -6.05 1.88
C LEU A 68 7.77 -7.11 2.14
N GLU A 69 7.37 -8.24 2.72
CA GLU A 69 8.30 -9.29 3.07
C GLU A 69 7.91 -10.61 2.42
N LYS A 70 8.92 -11.39 2.08
CA LYS A 70 8.78 -12.73 1.50
C LYS A 70 8.04 -12.70 0.16
N SER A 71 8.50 -11.86 -0.75
CA SER A 71 7.94 -11.73 -2.09
C SER A 71 8.77 -12.42 -3.18
N LEU A 72 9.96 -12.95 -2.86
CA LEU A 72 10.80 -13.63 -3.83
C LEU A 72 10.14 -14.92 -4.33
N THR A 73 10.20 -15.14 -5.62
CA THR A 73 9.76 -16.40 -6.24
C THR A 73 10.73 -17.52 -5.91
N HIS A 74 10.35 -18.75 -6.20
CA HIS A 74 11.24 -19.90 -6.00
C HIS A 74 12.55 -19.74 -6.77
N ALA A 75 12.48 -19.34 -8.04
CA ALA A 75 13.67 -19.11 -8.86
C ALA A 75 14.56 -18.01 -8.28
N GLU A 76 13.97 -16.94 -7.80
CA GLU A 76 14.69 -15.84 -7.17
C GLU A 76 15.35 -16.27 -5.86
N ARG A 77 14.68 -17.09 -5.05
CA ARG A 77 15.29 -17.66 -3.83
C ARG A 77 16.47 -18.54 -4.15
N THR A 78 16.40 -19.28 -5.27
CA THR A 78 17.53 -20.08 -5.75
C THR A 78 18.73 -19.20 -6.11
N MET A 79 18.50 -18.09 -6.77
CA MET A 79 19.57 -17.10 -7.06
C MET A 79 20.20 -16.57 -5.78
N ALA A 80 19.37 -16.20 -4.80
CA ALA A 80 19.85 -15.70 -3.51
C ALA A 80 20.68 -16.76 -2.78
N ALA A 81 20.21 -18.00 -2.75
CA ALA A 81 20.95 -19.12 -2.14
C ALA A 81 22.27 -19.41 -2.81
N SER A 82 22.39 -19.12 -4.10
CA SER A 82 23.64 -19.26 -4.86
C SER A 82 24.60 -18.07 -4.69
N GLY A 83 24.21 -17.07 -3.94
CA GLY A 83 25.04 -15.88 -3.70
C GLY A 83 24.93 -14.81 -4.79
N ASP A 84 24.01 -14.95 -5.74
CA ASP A 84 23.80 -14.02 -6.86
C ASP A 84 22.96 -12.80 -6.45
N HIS A 85 23.27 -12.19 -5.32
CA HIS A 85 22.48 -11.09 -4.75
C HIS A 85 22.49 -9.83 -5.61
N LYS A 86 23.61 -9.51 -6.24
CA LYS A 86 23.69 -8.33 -7.10
C LYS A 86 22.79 -8.48 -8.32
N GLU A 87 22.88 -9.61 -9.00
CA GLU A 87 22.08 -9.91 -10.19
C GLU A 87 20.59 -9.95 -9.85
N LEU A 88 20.25 -10.57 -8.73
CA LEU A 88 18.87 -10.64 -8.26
C LEU A 88 18.33 -9.26 -7.91
N ARG A 89 19.09 -8.45 -7.18
CA ARG A 89 18.69 -7.10 -6.81
C ARG A 89 18.50 -6.23 -8.04
N ASP A 90 19.40 -6.31 -9.00
CA ASP A 90 19.30 -5.54 -10.24
C ASP A 90 18.05 -5.93 -11.02
N LEU A 91 17.75 -7.23 -11.11
CA LEU A 91 16.58 -7.76 -11.80
C LEU A 91 15.29 -7.30 -11.11
N ARG A 92 15.20 -7.47 -9.78
CA ARG A 92 14.02 -7.08 -9.02
C ARG A 92 13.77 -5.59 -9.08
N THR A 93 14.82 -4.79 -8.89
CA THR A 93 14.72 -3.33 -8.96
C THR A 93 14.26 -2.86 -10.34
N TYR A 94 14.76 -3.49 -11.39
CA TYR A 94 14.31 -3.22 -12.76
C TYR A 94 12.80 -3.43 -12.90
N PHE A 95 12.28 -4.58 -12.46
CA PHE A 95 10.85 -4.86 -12.53
C PHE A 95 10.00 -3.97 -11.62
N GLN A 96 10.52 -3.63 -10.44
CA GLN A 96 9.82 -2.73 -9.53
C GLN A 96 9.67 -1.34 -10.16
N TYR A 97 10.69 -0.82 -10.83
CA TYR A 97 10.59 0.45 -11.54
C TYR A 97 9.78 0.36 -12.83
N LEU A 98 9.73 -0.78 -13.49
CA LEU A 98 8.80 -0.98 -14.62
C LEU A 98 7.34 -0.83 -14.18
N SER A 99 7.03 -1.19 -12.94
CA SER A 99 5.68 -1.08 -12.38
C SER A 99 5.43 0.29 -11.72
N ARG A 100 6.33 1.25 -11.88
CA ARG A 100 6.25 2.57 -11.24
C ARG A 100 4.89 3.24 -11.46
N ASP A 101 4.40 3.27 -12.70
CA ASP A 101 3.15 3.97 -13.01
C ASP A 101 1.95 3.33 -12.30
N GLU A 102 1.96 2.00 -12.13
CA GLU A 102 0.93 1.29 -11.39
C GLU A 102 0.99 1.62 -9.90
N PHE A 103 2.19 1.61 -9.31
CA PHE A 103 2.39 1.96 -7.91
C PHE A 103 1.99 3.41 -7.62
N VAL A 104 2.50 4.34 -8.40
CA VAL A 104 2.21 5.77 -8.25
C VAL A 104 0.72 6.03 -8.48
N GLY A 105 0.14 5.44 -9.53
CA GLY A 105 -1.28 5.59 -9.84
C GLY A 105 -2.18 5.11 -8.71
N ALA A 106 -1.86 3.98 -8.09
CA ALA A 106 -2.62 3.47 -6.95
C ALA A 106 -2.58 4.44 -5.77
N VAL A 107 -1.40 4.97 -5.44
CA VAL A 107 -1.25 5.94 -4.34
C VAL A 107 -2.03 7.21 -4.64
N GLU A 108 -1.92 7.75 -5.84
CA GLU A 108 -2.62 8.98 -6.23
C GLU A 108 -4.13 8.80 -6.20
N GLN A 109 -4.62 7.67 -6.69
CA GLN A 109 -6.05 7.37 -6.71
C GLN A 109 -6.62 7.21 -5.30
N ILE A 110 -5.92 6.46 -4.44
CA ILE A 110 -6.41 6.14 -3.10
C ILE A 110 -6.30 7.34 -2.16
N THR A 111 -5.20 8.09 -2.24
CA THR A 111 -4.97 9.23 -1.33
C THR A 111 -5.53 10.54 -1.84
N GLY A 112 -5.77 10.68 -3.13
CA GLY A 112 -6.12 11.95 -3.77
C GLY A 112 -4.96 12.94 -3.82
N ARG A 113 -3.73 12.49 -3.53
CA ARG A 113 -2.54 13.34 -3.51
C ARG A 113 -1.59 12.96 -4.63
N ARG A 114 -0.87 13.94 -5.16
CA ARG A 114 0.11 13.72 -6.23
C ARG A 114 1.44 13.25 -5.67
N VAL A 115 2.02 12.24 -6.32
CA VAL A 115 3.35 11.72 -5.98
C VAL A 115 4.39 12.50 -6.79
N ARG A 116 5.38 13.07 -6.10
CA ARG A 116 6.48 13.79 -6.76
C ARG A 116 7.73 12.94 -6.97
N ALA A 117 7.89 11.86 -6.19
CA ALA A 117 9.03 10.96 -6.32
C ALA A 117 8.66 9.57 -5.81
N PHE A 118 9.27 8.57 -6.41
CA PHE A 118 9.09 7.17 -6.07
C PHE A 118 10.45 6.50 -5.95
N VAL A 119 10.67 5.78 -4.86
CA VAL A 119 11.90 5.03 -4.64
C VAL A 119 11.54 3.60 -4.26
N SER A 120 12.13 2.63 -4.93
CA SER A 120 11.88 1.22 -4.71
C SER A 120 13.19 0.50 -4.41
N GLY A 121 13.14 -0.48 -3.52
CA GLY A 121 14.33 -1.24 -3.17
C GLY A 121 14.02 -2.60 -2.57
N ILE A 122 15.05 -3.41 -2.46
CA ILE A 122 14.94 -4.76 -1.91
C ILE A 122 16.25 -5.17 -1.23
N ASP A 123 16.11 -5.83 -0.09
CA ASP A 123 17.17 -6.62 0.53
C ASP A 123 16.92 -8.09 0.13
N THR A 124 17.84 -8.67 -0.63
CA THR A 124 17.66 -10.01 -1.18
C THR A 124 18.04 -11.11 -0.19
N GLU A 125 18.78 -10.81 0.86
CA GLU A 125 19.15 -11.80 1.88
C GLU A 125 17.98 -12.11 2.78
N LEU A 126 17.27 -11.08 3.25
CA LEU A 126 16.15 -11.23 4.16
C LEU A 126 14.79 -11.19 3.45
N ASP A 127 14.78 -10.99 2.13
CA ASP A 127 13.56 -10.92 1.32
C ASP A 127 12.61 -9.83 1.85
N VAL A 128 13.14 -8.62 1.95
CA VAL A 128 12.40 -7.43 2.38
C VAL A 128 12.48 -6.39 1.28
N SER A 129 11.32 -5.90 0.86
CA SER A 129 11.21 -4.82 -0.14
C SER A 129 10.54 -3.60 0.47
N SER A 130 10.82 -2.42 -0.08
CA SER A 130 10.17 -1.18 0.32
C SER A 130 9.84 -0.35 -0.92
N GLU A 131 8.63 0.24 -0.89
CA GLU A 131 8.16 1.20 -1.87
C GLU A 131 7.92 2.52 -1.15
N LEU A 132 8.63 3.58 -1.57
CA LEU A 132 8.56 4.90 -0.95
C LEU A 132 7.92 5.89 -1.91
N PHE A 133 6.95 6.64 -1.40
CA PHE A 133 6.21 7.63 -2.16
C PHE A 133 6.35 8.99 -1.49
N TYR A 134 7.00 9.90 -2.16
CA TYR A 134 7.12 11.30 -1.72
C TYR A 134 5.98 12.08 -2.38
N LEU A 135 5.13 12.68 -1.56
CA LEU A 135 3.94 13.39 -2.03
C LEU A 135 4.23 14.88 -2.20
N GLN A 136 3.51 15.52 -3.11
CA GLN A 136 3.52 16.97 -3.19
C GLN A 136 2.97 17.54 -1.88
N PRO A 137 3.61 18.56 -1.28
CA PRO A 137 3.07 19.23 -0.10
C PRO A 137 1.68 19.77 -0.37
N ARG A 138 0.85 19.75 0.65
CA ARG A 138 -0.50 20.32 0.59
C ARG A 138 -0.47 21.83 0.61
#